data_7c985b3fcbc72e57f3bb72cfa0777b69
#
_entry.id   7c985b3fcbc72e57f3bb72cfa0777b69
#
_cell.length_a   1.000
_cell.length_b   1.000
_cell.length_c   1.000
_cell.angle_alpha   90.00
_cell.angle_beta   90.00
_cell.angle_gamma   90.00
#
_symmetry.space_group_name_H-M   'P 1'
#
loop_
_entity.id
_entity.type
_entity.pdbx_description
1 polymer ?
#
loop_
_entity_poly.entity_id
_entity_poly.type
_entity_poly.pdbx_seq_one_letter_code
_entity_poly.pdbx_strand_id
1 'polypeptide(L)'
;MYGLINKAVEELVVSNFGEDKWELIKSQAGVDVDVFISNEGYPDELTYKLVGAASEVLGAPADDILIAFGEHWVLKTAAKSYGPMMKSGGSTLKEFLVNLPNFHTRVAMIYPNLEPPRFKCTDITDDGLHLHYHSHRPGLTSFVTGLIQGLGKLYETPCTSTVLERKDQGADHDVFAVVWESPATS
;
A
#
# COMPACT_ATOMS: atom_id res chain seq x y z
N MET A 1 12.88 -3.70 2.68
CA MET A 1 11.65 -4.12 1.92
C MET A 1 12.04 -5.12 0.85
N TYR A 2 11.11 -5.91 0.32
CA TYR A 2 11.40 -6.79 -0.83
C TYR A 2 11.47 -5.99 -2.14
N GLY A 3 12.26 -6.48 -3.10
CA GLY A 3 12.44 -5.84 -4.41
C GLY A 3 11.13 -5.68 -5.19
N LEU A 4 10.12 -6.52 -4.92
CA LEU A 4 8.78 -6.36 -5.48
C LEU A 4 8.17 -4.99 -5.16
N ILE A 5 8.46 -4.42 -3.98
CA ILE A 5 8.02 -3.07 -3.60
C ILE A 5 8.69 -2.01 -4.49
N ASN A 6 10.01 -2.10 -4.66
CA ASN A 6 10.77 -1.13 -5.47
C ASN A 6 10.40 -1.24 -6.97
N LYS A 7 10.12 -2.46 -7.47
CA LYS A 7 9.58 -2.67 -8.82
C LYS A 7 8.22 -2.01 -9.01
N ALA A 8 7.36 -2.04 -8.00
CA ALA A 8 6.07 -1.38 -8.11
C ALA A 8 6.20 0.16 -8.11
N VAL A 9 7.19 0.73 -7.41
CA VAL A 9 7.53 2.16 -7.52
C VAL A 9 8.03 2.47 -8.94
N GLU A 10 8.94 1.66 -9.49
CA GLU A 10 9.41 1.76 -10.87
C GLU A 10 8.24 1.71 -11.88
N GLU A 11 7.39 0.68 -11.78
CA GLU A 11 6.23 0.51 -12.66
C GLU A 11 5.28 1.71 -12.60
N LEU A 12 5.03 2.26 -11.42
CA LEU A 12 4.21 3.46 -11.23
C LEU A 12 4.83 4.66 -11.97
N VAL A 13 6.13 4.89 -11.79
CA VAL A 13 6.82 6.03 -12.42
C VAL A 13 6.91 5.86 -13.93
N VAL A 14 7.38 4.71 -14.39
CA VAL A 14 7.59 4.45 -15.83
C VAL A 14 6.27 4.52 -16.59
N SER A 15 5.20 3.94 -16.05
CA SER A 15 3.88 3.92 -16.73
C SER A 15 3.23 5.30 -16.85
N ASN A 16 3.53 6.24 -15.95
CA ASN A 16 2.91 7.57 -15.94
C ASN A 16 3.83 8.68 -16.47
N PHE A 17 5.14 8.54 -16.32
CA PHE A 17 6.11 9.61 -16.58
C PHE A 17 7.27 9.19 -17.50
N GLY A 18 7.39 7.91 -17.82
CA GLY A 18 8.43 7.36 -18.70
C GLY A 18 9.72 6.98 -17.97
N GLU A 19 10.55 6.23 -18.71
CA GLU A 19 11.83 5.68 -18.23
C GLU A 19 12.85 6.76 -17.85
N ASP A 20 12.91 7.86 -18.61
CA ASP A 20 13.83 8.98 -18.33
C ASP A 20 13.61 9.58 -16.93
N LYS A 21 12.34 9.65 -16.49
CA LYS A 21 12.02 10.13 -15.14
C LYS A 21 12.42 9.14 -14.07
N TRP A 22 12.27 7.86 -14.33
CA TRP A 22 12.72 6.81 -13.42
C TRP A 22 14.24 6.83 -13.22
N GLU A 23 15.02 6.93 -14.31
CA GLU A 23 16.47 7.03 -14.24
C GLU A 23 16.92 8.28 -13.47
N LEU A 24 16.25 9.42 -13.68
CA LEU A 24 16.52 10.64 -12.93
C LEU A 24 16.24 10.46 -11.42
N ILE A 25 15.12 9.79 -11.08
CA ILE A 25 14.76 9.49 -9.68
C ILE A 25 15.80 8.57 -9.03
N LYS A 26 16.24 7.50 -9.71
CA LYS A 26 17.30 6.62 -9.21
C LYS A 26 18.60 7.38 -8.96
N SER A 27 19.00 8.18 -9.92
CA SER A 27 20.21 9.01 -9.82
C SER A 27 20.14 9.98 -8.64
N GLN A 28 19.02 10.68 -8.46
CA GLN A 28 18.83 11.62 -7.35
C GLN A 28 18.73 10.92 -5.99
N ALA A 29 18.14 9.74 -5.95
CA ALA A 29 18.09 8.90 -4.76
C ALA A 29 19.46 8.27 -4.39
N GLY A 30 20.45 8.34 -5.28
CA GLY A 30 21.74 7.65 -5.11
C GLY A 30 21.57 6.14 -5.09
N VAL A 31 20.65 5.60 -5.88
CA VAL A 31 20.34 4.18 -5.98
C VAL A 31 20.98 3.61 -7.22
N ASP A 32 22.05 2.83 -7.03
CA ASP A 32 22.81 2.14 -8.08
C ASP A 32 22.37 0.68 -8.16
N VAL A 33 21.10 0.47 -8.56
CA VAL A 33 20.51 -0.84 -8.78
C VAL A 33 19.90 -0.86 -10.18
N ASP A 34 20.43 -1.70 -11.06
CA ASP A 34 19.95 -1.81 -12.44
C ASP A 34 18.55 -2.44 -12.48
N VAL A 35 18.37 -3.55 -11.75
CA VAL A 35 17.11 -4.31 -11.72
C VAL A 35 16.82 -4.80 -10.31
N PHE A 36 15.66 -4.50 -9.78
CA PHE A 36 15.21 -5.05 -8.51
C PHE A 36 14.73 -6.50 -8.66
N ILE A 37 15.26 -7.40 -7.83
CA ILE A 37 14.83 -8.80 -7.81
C ILE A 37 13.67 -8.95 -6.83
N SER A 38 12.50 -9.38 -7.29
CA SER A 38 11.23 -9.34 -6.57
C SER A 38 11.25 -10.01 -5.20
N ASN A 39 11.94 -11.15 -5.08
CA ASN A 39 12.05 -11.95 -3.86
C ASN A 39 13.34 -11.72 -3.06
N GLU A 40 14.10 -10.70 -3.39
CA GLU A 40 15.30 -10.28 -2.65
C GLU A 40 14.98 -9.15 -1.70
N GLY A 41 15.59 -9.17 -0.50
CA GLY A 41 15.44 -8.13 0.51
C GLY A 41 16.38 -6.95 0.26
N TYR A 42 15.87 -5.74 0.30
CA TYR A 42 16.61 -4.48 0.21
C TYR A 42 16.43 -3.66 1.49
N PRO A 43 17.41 -2.80 1.86
CA PRO A 43 17.24 -1.87 2.97
C PRO A 43 15.99 -1.00 2.78
N ASP A 44 15.22 -0.77 3.85
CA ASP A 44 13.99 0.03 3.78
C ASP A 44 14.29 1.48 3.36
N GLU A 45 15.46 2.01 3.74
CA GLU A 45 15.94 3.36 3.38
C GLU A 45 16.01 3.58 1.86
N LEU A 46 16.28 2.53 1.10
CA LEU A 46 16.32 2.61 -0.37
C LEU A 46 14.96 3.00 -0.93
N THR A 47 13.89 2.35 -0.46
CA THR A 47 12.52 2.68 -0.89
C THR A 47 12.14 4.11 -0.48
N TYR A 48 12.49 4.53 0.74
CA TYR A 48 12.22 5.91 1.19
C TYR A 48 12.97 6.95 0.35
N LYS A 49 14.24 6.68 -0.02
CA LYS A 49 15.00 7.56 -0.93
C LYS A 49 14.35 7.66 -2.31
N LEU A 50 13.88 6.54 -2.86
CA LEU A 50 13.17 6.55 -4.15
C LEU A 50 11.88 7.38 -4.08
N VAL A 51 11.07 7.24 -3.03
CA VAL A 51 9.84 8.04 -2.84
C VAL A 51 10.17 9.53 -2.66
N GLY A 52 11.20 9.86 -1.85
CA GLY A 52 11.64 11.24 -1.65
C GLY A 52 12.14 11.88 -2.96
N ALA A 53 12.98 11.19 -3.70
CA ALA A 53 13.47 11.67 -5.00
C ALA A 53 12.33 11.78 -6.03
N ALA A 54 11.35 10.85 -6.02
CA ALA A 54 10.16 10.97 -6.86
C ALA A 54 9.36 12.23 -6.55
N SER A 55 9.17 12.56 -5.27
CA SER A 55 8.51 13.80 -4.85
C SER A 55 9.21 15.04 -5.43
N GLU A 56 10.53 15.11 -5.33
CA GLU A 56 11.32 16.23 -5.84
C GLU A 56 11.31 16.31 -7.38
N VAL A 57 11.58 15.21 -8.06
CA VAL A 57 11.68 15.15 -9.54
C VAL A 57 10.34 15.40 -10.21
N LEU A 58 9.23 14.92 -9.61
CA LEU A 58 7.89 15.08 -10.15
C LEU A 58 7.20 16.36 -9.66
N GLY A 59 7.76 17.05 -8.66
CA GLY A 59 7.18 18.26 -8.08
C GLY A 59 5.85 18.02 -7.37
N ALA A 60 5.66 16.82 -6.80
CA ALA A 60 4.45 16.41 -6.08
C ALA A 60 4.77 16.16 -4.61
N PRO A 61 3.84 16.46 -3.67
CA PRO A 61 4.03 16.10 -2.26
C PRO A 61 4.30 14.59 -2.07
N ALA A 62 5.17 14.24 -1.14
CA ALA A 62 5.50 12.84 -0.86
C ALA A 62 4.27 12.02 -0.47
N ASP A 63 3.30 12.62 0.22
CA ASP A 63 2.03 11.99 0.58
C ASP A 63 1.22 11.62 -0.67
N ASP A 64 1.16 12.47 -1.68
CA ASP A 64 0.45 12.19 -2.94
C ASP A 64 1.13 11.04 -3.71
N ILE A 65 2.47 11.01 -3.72
CA ILE A 65 3.24 9.89 -4.29
C ILE A 65 2.92 8.58 -3.56
N LEU A 66 2.88 8.60 -2.23
CA LEU A 66 2.56 7.42 -1.42
C LEU A 66 1.12 6.94 -1.62
N ILE A 67 0.14 7.85 -1.73
CA ILE A 67 -1.25 7.49 -2.04
C ILE A 67 -1.33 6.83 -3.42
N ALA A 68 -0.75 7.46 -4.45
CA ALA A 68 -0.71 6.89 -5.80
C ALA A 68 0.00 5.52 -5.82
N PHE A 69 1.07 5.38 -5.05
CA PHE A 69 1.79 4.12 -4.91
C PHE A 69 0.94 3.03 -4.23
N GLY A 70 0.23 3.35 -3.16
CA GLY A 70 -0.66 2.39 -2.48
C GLY A 70 -1.78 1.90 -3.40
N GLU A 71 -2.39 2.79 -4.16
CA GLU A 71 -3.41 2.44 -5.16
C GLU A 71 -2.84 1.56 -6.27
N HIS A 72 -1.71 1.95 -6.86
CA HIS A 72 -1.01 1.17 -7.89
C HIS A 72 -0.62 -0.21 -7.37
N TRP A 73 -0.12 -0.30 -6.15
CA TRP A 73 0.23 -1.55 -5.50
C TRP A 73 -0.94 -2.54 -5.51
N VAL A 74 -2.12 -2.11 -5.09
CA VAL A 74 -3.32 -2.98 -5.06
C VAL A 74 -3.75 -3.37 -6.47
N LEU A 75 -3.92 -2.39 -7.36
CA LEU A 75 -4.57 -2.60 -8.66
C LEU A 75 -3.69 -3.30 -9.69
N LYS A 76 -2.38 -3.17 -9.57
CA LYS A 76 -1.41 -3.73 -10.54
C LYS A 76 -0.60 -4.86 -9.91
N THR A 77 0.15 -4.58 -8.86
CA THR A 77 1.12 -5.53 -8.31
C THR A 77 0.44 -6.64 -7.51
N ALA A 78 -0.38 -6.29 -6.51
CA ALA A 78 -1.03 -7.28 -5.65
C ALA A 78 -2.09 -8.07 -6.41
N ALA A 79 -2.91 -7.44 -7.23
CA ALA A 79 -3.92 -8.12 -8.05
C ALA A 79 -3.28 -9.14 -9.01
N LYS A 80 -2.13 -8.82 -9.60
CA LYS A 80 -1.39 -9.72 -10.49
C LYS A 80 -0.71 -10.85 -9.72
N SER A 81 -0.05 -10.54 -8.60
CA SER A 81 0.78 -11.50 -7.86
C SER A 81 -0.02 -12.36 -6.89
N TYR A 82 -1.09 -11.82 -6.31
CA TYR A 82 -1.86 -12.45 -5.22
C TYR A 82 -3.37 -12.49 -5.49
N GLY A 83 -3.83 -12.19 -6.71
CA GLY A 83 -5.26 -12.10 -7.04
C GLY A 83 -6.10 -13.28 -6.56
N PRO A 84 -5.72 -14.56 -6.82
CA PRO A 84 -6.45 -15.72 -6.30
C PRO A 84 -6.50 -15.76 -4.77
N MET A 85 -5.42 -15.36 -4.08
CA MET A 85 -5.35 -15.31 -2.62
C MET A 85 -6.23 -14.18 -2.06
N MET A 86 -6.27 -13.02 -2.74
CA MET A 86 -7.15 -11.91 -2.37
C MET A 86 -8.61 -12.31 -2.49
N LYS A 87 -9.00 -12.95 -3.61
CA LYS A 87 -10.36 -13.47 -3.82
C LYS A 87 -10.77 -14.52 -2.78
N SER A 88 -9.84 -15.36 -2.34
CA SER A 88 -10.10 -16.33 -1.26
C SER A 88 -10.20 -15.66 0.12
N GLY A 89 -9.75 -14.43 0.26
CA GLY A 89 -9.82 -13.62 1.48
C GLY A 89 -11.16 -12.92 1.69
N GLY A 90 -11.97 -12.79 0.64
CA GLY A 90 -13.29 -12.15 0.70
C GLY A 90 -13.80 -11.81 -0.68
N SER A 91 -15.11 -11.82 -0.85
CA SER A 91 -15.81 -11.44 -2.10
C SER A 91 -16.22 -9.96 -2.12
N THR A 92 -16.19 -9.30 -0.97
CA THR A 92 -16.51 -7.88 -0.79
C THR A 92 -15.35 -7.14 -0.12
N LEU A 93 -15.33 -5.81 -0.24
CA LEU A 93 -14.36 -4.96 0.46
C LEU A 93 -14.36 -5.22 1.97
N LYS A 94 -15.54 -5.26 2.59
CA LYS A 94 -15.72 -5.54 4.02
C LYS A 94 -15.11 -6.88 4.42
N GLU A 95 -15.45 -7.95 3.72
CA GLU A 95 -14.94 -9.29 4.01
C GLU A 95 -13.42 -9.34 3.88
N PHE A 96 -12.84 -8.74 2.83
CA PHE A 96 -11.41 -8.72 2.63
C PHE A 96 -10.68 -7.92 3.71
N LEU A 97 -11.17 -6.72 4.07
CA LEU A 97 -10.56 -5.91 5.14
C LEU A 97 -10.58 -6.64 6.49
N VAL A 98 -11.69 -7.28 6.85
CA VAL A 98 -11.79 -8.07 8.08
C VAL A 98 -10.83 -9.27 8.06
N ASN A 99 -10.61 -9.86 6.89
CA ASN A 99 -9.74 -11.03 6.71
C ASN A 99 -8.27 -10.67 6.35
N LEU A 100 -7.93 -9.38 6.30
CA LEU A 100 -6.60 -8.89 5.94
C LEU A 100 -5.46 -9.48 6.81
N PRO A 101 -5.64 -9.74 8.12
CA PRO A 101 -4.63 -10.43 8.92
C PRO A 101 -4.27 -11.82 8.39
N ASN A 102 -5.26 -12.61 7.97
CA ASN A 102 -5.06 -13.93 7.39
C ASN A 102 -4.37 -13.87 6.03
N PHE A 103 -4.72 -12.88 5.20
CA PHE A 103 -4.03 -12.60 3.94
C PHE A 103 -2.53 -12.37 4.18
N HIS A 104 -2.16 -11.49 5.11
CA HIS A 104 -0.76 -11.20 5.44
C HIS A 104 -0.02 -12.41 6.03
N THR A 105 -0.70 -13.24 6.83
CA THR A 105 -0.13 -14.50 7.32
C THR A 105 0.25 -15.43 6.16
N ARG A 106 -0.61 -15.56 5.15
CA ARG A 106 -0.34 -16.38 3.96
C ARG A 106 0.80 -15.81 3.10
N VAL A 107 0.84 -14.48 2.92
CA VAL A 107 1.93 -13.81 2.20
C VAL A 107 3.27 -14.02 2.92
N ALA A 108 3.29 -13.96 4.25
CA ALA A 108 4.49 -14.21 5.04
C ALA A 108 5.04 -15.65 4.89
N MET A 109 4.20 -16.64 4.56
CA MET A 109 4.66 -17.99 4.26
C MET A 109 5.46 -18.08 2.95
N ILE A 110 5.21 -17.15 2.00
CA ILE A 110 5.92 -17.10 0.71
C ILE A 110 7.27 -16.38 0.85
N TYR A 111 7.36 -15.45 1.80
CA TYR A 111 8.55 -14.61 2.03
C TYR A 111 9.07 -14.79 3.46
N PRO A 112 10.05 -15.68 3.69
CA PRO A 112 10.48 -16.09 5.04
C PRO A 112 11.00 -14.94 5.94
N ASN A 113 11.52 -13.87 5.32
CA ASN A 113 12.06 -12.71 6.05
C ASN A 113 11.12 -11.49 5.99
N LEU A 114 9.86 -11.70 5.58
CA LEU A 114 8.88 -10.63 5.54
C LEU A 114 8.37 -10.36 6.96
N GLU A 115 8.48 -9.12 7.37
CA GLU A 115 7.83 -8.58 8.56
C GLU A 115 6.62 -7.73 8.10
N PRO A 116 5.45 -8.36 7.86
CA PRO A 116 4.28 -7.63 7.40
C PRO A 116 3.73 -6.75 8.53
N PRO A 117 3.04 -5.66 8.18
CA PRO A 117 2.26 -4.92 9.15
C PRO A 117 1.14 -5.80 9.72
N ARG A 118 0.71 -5.47 10.93
CA ARG A 118 -0.46 -6.11 11.55
C ARG A 118 -1.68 -5.21 11.37
N PHE A 119 -2.74 -5.78 10.85
CA PHE A 119 -4.03 -5.12 10.71
C PHE A 119 -5.04 -5.69 11.69
N LYS A 120 -5.99 -4.85 12.12
CA LYS A 120 -7.15 -5.25 12.91
C LYS A 120 -8.31 -4.33 12.54
N CYS A 121 -9.52 -4.89 12.51
CA CYS A 121 -10.73 -4.10 12.32
C CYS A 121 -11.54 -4.03 13.62
N THR A 122 -12.08 -2.84 13.90
CA THR A 122 -13.07 -2.58 14.98
C THR A 122 -14.23 -1.76 14.43
N ASP A 123 -15.25 -1.56 15.23
CA ASP A 123 -16.44 -0.74 14.90
C ASP A 123 -17.02 -1.09 13.52
N ILE A 124 -17.13 -2.40 13.26
CA ILE A 124 -17.56 -2.93 11.97
C ILE A 124 -19.06 -2.77 11.82
N THR A 125 -19.48 -2.00 10.81
CA THR A 125 -20.86 -1.77 10.42
C THR A 125 -21.15 -2.30 9.01
N ASP A 126 -22.31 -2.05 8.45
CA ASP A 126 -22.60 -2.41 7.05
C ASP A 126 -21.98 -1.44 6.05
N ASP A 127 -21.68 -0.23 6.46
CA ASP A 127 -21.20 0.88 5.64
C ASP A 127 -19.80 1.39 6.03
N GLY A 128 -19.12 0.73 7.00
CA GLY A 128 -17.78 1.14 7.41
C GLY A 128 -17.15 0.29 8.49
N LEU A 129 -15.91 0.63 8.82
CA LEU A 129 -15.16 0.05 9.93
C LEU A 129 -13.98 0.96 10.31
N HIS A 130 -13.38 0.69 11.48
CA HIS A 130 -12.07 1.23 11.81
C HIS A 130 -10.98 0.21 11.50
N LEU A 131 -10.02 0.61 10.65
CA LEU A 131 -8.85 -0.19 10.29
C LEU A 131 -7.64 0.29 11.10
N HIS A 132 -7.12 -0.57 11.96
CA HIS A 132 -5.92 -0.36 12.76
C HIS A 132 -4.71 -0.89 12.01
N TYR A 133 -3.69 -0.06 11.85
CA TYR A 133 -2.44 -0.38 11.15
C TYR A 133 -1.24 -0.28 12.10
N HIS A 134 -0.67 -1.41 12.45
CA HIS A 134 0.53 -1.51 13.28
C HIS A 134 1.73 -1.85 12.40
N SER A 135 2.70 -0.95 12.35
CA SER A 135 3.95 -1.16 11.60
C SER A 135 5.15 -0.63 12.37
N HIS A 136 6.29 -1.29 12.23
CA HIS A 136 7.57 -0.75 12.69
C HIS A 136 8.12 0.32 11.72
N ARG A 137 7.64 0.34 10.46
CA ARG A 137 8.04 1.31 9.44
C ARG A 137 7.31 2.63 9.63
N PRO A 138 8.01 3.77 9.81
CA PRO A 138 7.37 5.06 9.92
C PRO A 138 6.94 5.62 8.55
N GLY A 139 6.06 6.64 8.56
CA GLY A 139 5.77 7.48 7.39
C GLY A 139 4.96 6.80 6.29
N LEU A 140 4.26 5.69 6.56
CA LEU A 140 3.47 4.96 5.56
C LEU A 140 1.96 5.18 5.68
N THR A 141 1.50 6.14 6.48
CA THR A 141 0.08 6.46 6.66
C THR A 141 -0.60 6.77 5.31
N SER A 142 0.01 7.63 4.49
CA SER A 142 -0.51 7.99 3.17
C SER A 142 -0.48 6.82 2.18
N PHE A 143 0.51 5.93 2.27
CA PHE A 143 0.52 4.67 1.51
C PHE A 143 -0.67 3.77 1.86
N VAL A 144 -1.00 3.64 3.15
CA VAL A 144 -2.18 2.86 3.60
C VAL A 144 -3.48 3.50 3.10
N THR A 145 -3.58 4.83 3.09
CA THR A 145 -4.70 5.54 2.46
C THR A 145 -4.87 5.12 1.00
N GLY A 146 -3.78 5.08 0.23
CA GLY A 146 -3.78 4.61 -1.15
C GLY A 146 -4.18 3.13 -1.30
N LEU A 147 -3.72 2.25 -0.38
CA LEU A 147 -4.14 0.85 -0.35
C LEU A 147 -5.66 0.71 -0.18
N ILE A 148 -6.26 1.47 0.74
CA ILE A 148 -7.71 1.47 0.99
C ILE A 148 -8.46 1.92 -0.26
N GLN A 149 -8.03 3.00 -0.91
CA GLN A 149 -8.62 3.49 -2.16
C GLN A 149 -8.53 2.45 -3.29
N GLY A 150 -7.36 1.81 -3.44
CA GLY A 150 -7.14 0.75 -4.40
C GLY A 150 -8.03 -0.47 -4.16
N LEU A 151 -8.20 -0.87 -2.90
CA LEU A 151 -9.12 -1.96 -2.52
C LEU A 151 -10.57 -1.60 -2.83
N GLY A 152 -11.00 -0.37 -2.54
CA GLY A 152 -12.34 0.12 -2.91
C GLY A 152 -12.61 -0.01 -4.41
N LYS A 153 -11.63 0.36 -5.24
CA LYS A 153 -11.72 0.19 -6.71
C LYS A 153 -11.71 -1.28 -7.13
N LEU A 154 -10.84 -2.11 -6.53
CA LEU A 154 -10.71 -3.53 -6.87
C LEU A 154 -11.97 -4.33 -6.57
N TYR A 155 -12.67 -3.99 -5.47
CA TYR A 155 -13.91 -4.64 -5.06
C TYR A 155 -15.17 -3.89 -5.54
N GLU A 156 -15.02 -2.94 -6.47
CA GLU A 156 -16.13 -2.15 -7.02
C GLU A 156 -17.01 -1.52 -5.93
N THR A 157 -16.40 -1.18 -4.81
CA THR A 157 -17.03 -0.57 -3.63
C THR A 157 -16.28 0.72 -3.30
N PRO A 158 -16.59 1.85 -3.97
CA PRO A 158 -15.95 3.12 -3.69
C PRO A 158 -16.00 3.46 -2.21
N CYS A 159 -14.86 3.76 -1.62
CA CYS A 159 -14.75 4.07 -0.21
C CYS A 159 -13.90 5.31 0.02
N THR A 160 -14.11 5.94 1.15
CA THR A 160 -13.28 7.02 1.68
C THR A 160 -12.60 6.57 2.96
N SER A 161 -11.44 7.13 3.27
CA SER A 161 -10.76 6.90 4.52
C SER A 161 -10.36 8.22 5.18
N THR A 162 -10.60 8.31 6.49
CA THR A 162 -10.15 9.43 7.32
C THR A 162 -9.21 8.89 8.38
N VAL A 163 -8.02 9.50 8.52
CA VAL A 163 -7.08 9.13 9.56
C VAL A 163 -7.57 9.69 10.89
N LEU A 164 -7.89 8.81 11.85
CA LEU A 164 -8.36 9.17 13.19
C LEU A 164 -7.20 9.36 14.15
N GLU A 165 -6.21 8.47 14.07
CA GLU A 165 -5.02 8.49 14.91
C GLU A 165 -3.77 8.26 14.05
N ARG A 166 -2.66 8.92 14.40
CA ARG A 166 -1.38 8.82 13.70
C ARG A 166 -0.26 8.50 14.67
N LYS A 167 0.52 7.48 14.32
CA LYS A 167 1.70 7.08 15.08
C LYS A 167 2.76 8.20 15.12
N ASP A 168 2.94 8.93 14.03
CA ASP A 168 3.88 10.06 13.95
C ASP A 168 3.44 11.30 14.76
N GLN A 169 2.19 11.29 15.27
CA GLN A 169 1.64 12.32 16.16
C GLN A 169 1.47 11.83 17.61
N GLY A 170 2.08 10.70 17.96
CA GLY A 170 2.16 10.19 19.32
C GLY A 170 1.17 9.09 19.67
N ALA A 171 0.35 8.62 18.73
CA ALA A 171 -0.47 7.43 18.93
C ALA A 171 0.38 6.15 18.89
N ASP A 172 -0.14 5.05 19.44
CA ASP A 172 0.53 3.74 19.40
C ASP A 172 0.65 3.19 17.97
N HIS A 173 -0.36 3.45 17.15
CA HIS A 173 -0.46 3.03 15.75
C HIS A 173 -1.39 3.96 14.97
N ASP A 174 -1.49 3.75 13.65
CA ASP A 174 -2.42 4.51 12.82
C ASP A 174 -3.82 3.86 12.86
N VAL A 175 -4.87 4.69 12.90
CA VAL A 175 -6.27 4.26 12.82
C VAL A 175 -6.97 5.00 11.70
N PHE A 176 -7.64 4.26 10.83
CA PHE A 176 -8.41 4.80 9.70
C PHE A 176 -9.90 4.48 9.88
N ALA A 177 -10.76 5.49 9.84
CA ALA A 177 -12.18 5.28 9.59
C ALA A 177 -12.37 5.06 8.09
N VAL A 178 -12.79 3.87 7.70
CA VAL A 178 -13.09 3.52 6.31
C VAL A 178 -14.60 3.45 6.14
N VAL A 179 -15.14 4.22 5.19
CA VAL A 179 -16.58 4.33 4.95
C VAL A 179 -16.85 4.07 3.46
N TRP A 180 -17.88 3.30 3.16
CA TRP A 180 -18.39 3.02 1.81
C TRP A 180 -19.92 3.12 1.75
N GLU A 181 -20.45 3.30 0.55
CA GLU A 181 -21.87 3.23 0.35
C GLU A 181 -22.33 1.75 0.37
N SER A 182 -23.24 1.41 1.27
CA SER A 182 -23.88 0.08 1.22
C SER A 182 -24.64 -0.06 -0.11
N PRO A 183 -24.54 -1.21 -0.79
CA PRO A 183 -25.37 -1.45 -1.95
C PRO A 183 -26.84 -1.30 -1.54
N ALA A 184 -27.58 -0.47 -2.29
CA ALA A 184 -28.99 -0.28 -2.05
C ALA A 184 -29.67 -1.64 -1.98
N THR A 185 -30.26 -1.97 -0.85
CA THR A 185 -31.11 -3.16 -0.68
C THR A 185 -32.29 -3.04 -1.62
N SER A 186 -32.24 -3.84 -2.70
CA SER A 186 -33.33 -3.94 -3.68
C SER A 186 -34.43 -4.84 -3.13
#